data_712d103c8ddd7a0d344216bfbb508ef3
#
_entry.id   712d103c8ddd7a0d344216bfbb508ef3
#
_cell.length_a   1.000
_cell.length_b   1.000
_cell.length_c   1.000
_cell.angle_alpha   90.00
_cell.angle_beta   90.00
_cell.angle_gamma   90.00
#
_symmetry.space_group_name_H-M   'P 1'
#
loop_
_entity.id
_entity.type
_entity.pdbx_description
1 polymer ?
#
loop_
_entity_poly.entity_id
_entity_poly.type
_entity_poly.pdbx_seq_one_letter_code
_entity_poly.pdbx_strand_id
1 'polypeptide(L)'
;GKAYKPGLETTHKLDEHFGHPHQQFKTIHIAGTNGKGSCSHTIAAVLQCAGYRVGLFTSPHLIDFRERIRINGEMIPEEYVVNFVEEHRSFFEPLHPSFFELTTAMAFRYFADQKVDVAVIEVGMGGRLDCTNIIHPDLCVITNIGLDHTQYLGDTLTKIAKEKAGIIKEGVPVVIGRAQGAVKRVFTMKAKEKNAPIEYARENARYWDMEIVPYSKLQEIRPMMDNTIQSMHEMIEAMDEQSEEEANQMRQALLMLDLSDSLRTLDQILDKRKDAIKIHNEMFPFGLFTELSGAYQFENMFTILKALATLTRLNYNIRSQDYRTGLANVCQLTGLM
;
A
#
# COMPACT_ATOMS: atom_id res chain seq x y z
N GLY A 1 22.75 22.30 2.31
CA GLY A 1 21.78 22.36 3.41
C GLY A 1 21.77 21.08 4.21
N LYS A 2 21.40 21.10 5.50
CA LYS A 2 21.27 19.87 6.30
C LYS A 2 20.17 18.99 5.67
N ALA A 3 20.46 17.73 5.46
CA ALA A 3 19.52 16.77 4.83
C ALA A 3 18.24 16.54 5.67
N TYR A 4 18.30 16.81 6.98
CA TYR A 4 17.19 16.71 7.92
C TYR A 4 17.17 17.92 8.85
N LYS A 5 16.00 18.54 9.00
CA LYS A 5 15.70 19.58 9.98
C LYS A 5 14.61 19.05 10.91
N PRO A 6 14.85 18.99 12.23
CA PRO A 6 13.78 18.60 13.16
C PRO A 6 12.75 19.74 13.27
N GLY A 7 11.46 19.37 13.22
CA GLY A 7 10.35 20.32 13.33
C GLY A 7 9.53 20.43 12.05
N LEU A 8 8.30 20.95 12.17
CA LEU A 8 7.35 21.10 11.06
C LEU A 8 7.09 22.56 10.67
N GLU A 9 7.84 23.51 11.24
CA GLU A 9 7.61 24.94 11.00
C GLU A 9 7.72 25.30 9.52
N THR A 10 8.82 24.88 8.87
CA THR A 10 9.02 25.12 7.43
C THR A 10 7.96 24.39 6.60
N THR A 11 7.60 23.18 6.97
CA THR A 11 6.55 22.41 6.30
C THR A 11 5.21 23.12 6.37
N HIS A 12 4.81 23.65 7.52
CA HIS A 12 3.58 24.43 7.65
C HIS A 12 3.59 25.73 6.83
N LYS A 13 4.71 26.42 6.75
CA LYS A 13 4.85 27.62 5.88
C LYS A 13 4.71 27.29 4.40
N LEU A 14 5.28 26.15 3.97
CA LEU A 14 5.12 25.65 2.59
C LEU A 14 3.66 25.28 2.32
N ASP A 15 3.03 24.55 3.24
CA ASP A 15 1.65 24.13 3.13
C ASP A 15 0.67 25.32 3.04
N GLU A 16 0.86 26.33 3.88
CA GLU A 16 0.10 27.58 3.86
C GLU A 16 0.29 28.34 2.54
N HIS A 17 1.53 28.45 2.05
CA HIS A 17 1.85 29.08 0.78
C HIS A 17 1.10 28.47 -0.40
N PHE A 18 0.93 27.14 -0.40
CA PHE A 18 0.21 26.41 -1.43
C PHE A 18 -1.29 26.25 -1.15
N GLY A 19 -1.82 26.84 -0.08
CA GLY A 19 -3.24 26.81 0.25
C GLY A 19 -3.72 25.46 0.74
N HIS A 20 -2.92 24.75 1.54
CA HIS A 20 -3.24 23.46 2.17
C HIS A 20 -3.63 22.36 1.18
N PRO A 21 -2.80 22.05 0.17
CA PRO A 21 -3.15 21.14 -0.90
C PRO A 21 -3.48 19.73 -0.40
N HIS A 22 -2.87 19.29 0.70
CA HIS A 22 -3.12 17.99 1.31
C HIS A 22 -4.58 17.78 1.79
N GLN A 23 -5.38 18.84 1.90
CA GLN A 23 -6.80 18.76 2.30
C GLN A 23 -7.75 18.49 1.12
N GLN A 24 -7.24 18.48 -0.12
CA GLN A 24 -8.05 18.34 -1.32
C GLN A 24 -8.25 16.89 -1.78
N PHE A 25 -7.62 15.92 -1.13
CA PHE A 25 -7.71 14.50 -1.46
C PHE A 25 -7.59 13.65 -0.20
N LYS A 26 -8.09 12.42 -0.27
CA LYS A 26 -7.93 11.43 0.80
C LYS A 26 -6.49 10.97 0.92
N THR A 27 -6.07 10.56 2.12
CA THR A 27 -4.70 10.08 2.33
C THR A 27 -4.64 8.79 3.13
N ILE A 28 -3.64 7.96 2.83
CA ILE A 28 -3.24 6.78 3.59
C ILE A 28 -1.79 7.01 4.00
N HIS A 29 -1.48 6.98 5.28
CA HIS A 29 -0.16 7.34 5.81
C HIS A 29 0.60 6.11 6.29
N ILE A 30 1.79 5.87 5.73
CA ILE A 30 2.55 4.64 5.95
C ILE A 30 3.91 4.94 6.58
N ALA A 31 4.12 4.46 7.82
CA ALA A 31 5.39 4.50 8.53
C ALA A 31 5.93 3.08 8.76
N GLY A 32 7.17 3.01 9.22
CA GLY A 32 7.84 1.76 9.57
C GLY A 32 9.34 1.85 9.39
N THR A 33 10.07 0.82 9.81
CA THR A 33 11.50 0.72 9.52
C THR A 33 11.68 0.13 8.13
N ASN A 34 11.18 -1.06 7.89
CA ASN A 34 11.26 -1.76 6.61
C ASN A 34 9.85 -2.00 6.05
N GLY A 35 9.75 -2.20 4.73
CA GLY A 35 8.51 -2.58 4.06
C GLY A 35 7.55 -1.43 3.78
N LYS A 36 7.88 -0.19 4.12
CA LYS A 36 7.05 0.99 3.80
C LYS A 36 6.76 1.09 2.30
N GLY A 37 7.81 1.11 1.48
CA GLY A 37 7.68 1.20 0.02
C GLY A 37 6.84 0.05 -0.55
N SER A 38 7.12 -1.21 -0.19
CA SER A 38 6.33 -2.37 -0.63
C SER A 38 4.85 -2.23 -0.26
N CYS A 39 4.55 -1.81 0.98
CA CYS A 39 3.18 -1.58 1.43
C CYS A 39 2.53 -0.43 0.65
N SER A 40 3.24 0.69 0.47
CA SER A 40 2.74 1.85 -0.26
C SER A 40 2.41 1.52 -1.71
N HIS A 41 3.34 0.89 -2.42
CA HIS A 41 3.13 0.48 -3.82
C HIS A 41 2.00 -0.53 -3.96
N THR A 42 1.93 -1.54 -3.09
CA THR A 42 0.89 -2.57 -3.19
C THR A 42 -0.50 -2.02 -2.90
N ILE A 43 -0.65 -1.19 -1.86
CA ILE A 43 -1.93 -0.54 -1.57
C ILE A 43 -2.33 0.38 -2.73
N ALA A 44 -1.40 1.16 -3.28
CA ALA A 44 -1.64 2.02 -4.45
C ALA A 44 -2.08 1.20 -5.67
N ALA A 45 -1.43 0.06 -5.96
CA ALA A 45 -1.78 -0.82 -7.08
C ALA A 45 -3.23 -1.34 -6.98
N VAL A 46 -3.62 -1.81 -5.80
CA VAL A 46 -5.00 -2.30 -5.58
C VAL A 46 -6.02 -1.18 -5.69
N LEU A 47 -5.74 0.01 -5.16
CA LEU A 47 -6.62 1.18 -5.31
C LEU A 47 -6.74 1.65 -6.76
N GLN A 48 -5.67 1.59 -7.55
CA GLN A 48 -5.73 1.86 -9.00
C GLN A 48 -6.64 0.87 -9.72
N CYS A 49 -6.52 -0.43 -9.40
CA CYS A 49 -7.42 -1.46 -9.95
C CYS A 49 -8.88 -1.24 -9.55
N ALA A 50 -9.13 -0.70 -8.37
CA ALA A 50 -10.47 -0.32 -7.90
C ALA A 50 -11.03 0.95 -8.57
N GLY A 51 -10.28 1.55 -9.50
CA GLY A 51 -10.71 2.69 -10.30
C GLY A 51 -10.41 4.06 -9.71
N TYR A 52 -9.68 4.14 -8.59
CA TYR A 52 -9.24 5.42 -8.02
C TYR A 52 -8.09 6.04 -8.82
N ARG A 53 -8.08 7.36 -8.92
CA ARG A 53 -6.90 8.12 -9.34
C ARG A 53 -5.97 8.27 -8.14
N VAL A 54 -4.89 7.50 -8.13
CA VAL A 54 -4.04 7.32 -6.96
C VAL A 54 -2.75 8.10 -7.06
N GLY A 55 -2.51 9.02 -6.11
CA GLY A 55 -1.19 9.59 -5.85
C GLY A 55 -0.34 8.63 -5.01
N LEU A 56 0.94 8.55 -5.32
CA LEU A 56 1.90 7.74 -4.57
C LEU A 56 3.14 8.57 -4.28
N PHE A 57 3.43 8.77 -2.98
CA PHE A 57 4.64 9.44 -2.51
C PHE A 57 5.52 8.46 -1.75
N THR A 58 6.72 8.19 -2.25
CA THR A 58 7.68 7.22 -1.70
C THR A 58 9.10 7.76 -1.62
N SER A 59 9.95 7.13 -0.80
CA SER A 59 11.36 7.46 -0.66
C SER A 59 12.21 6.28 -0.16
N PRO A 60 13.50 6.23 -0.56
CA PRO A 60 14.18 7.08 -1.54
C PRO A 60 13.84 6.71 -2.99
N HIS A 61 14.31 7.48 -3.97
CA HIS A 61 14.38 7.06 -5.38
C HIS A 61 15.65 6.23 -5.63
N LEU A 62 15.64 5.43 -6.68
CA LEU A 62 16.80 4.62 -7.08
C LEU A 62 17.60 5.27 -8.19
N ILE A 63 16.95 5.79 -9.24
CA ILE A 63 17.57 6.33 -10.45
C ILE A 63 17.13 7.78 -10.67
N ASP A 64 15.82 8.06 -10.67
CA ASP A 64 15.25 9.35 -11.02
C ASP A 64 14.48 9.94 -9.84
N PHE A 65 14.72 11.20 -9.54
CA PHE A 65 13.99 11.94 -8.51
C PHE A 65 12.46 11.79 -8.62
N ARG A 66 11.93 11.78 -9.85
CA ARG A 66 10.50 11.73 -10.15
C ARG A 66 9.83 10.43 -9.70
N GLU A 67 10.60 9.37 -9.43
CA GLU A 67 10.09 8.13 -8.84
C GLU A 67 9.38 8.34 -7.50
N ARG A 68 9.73 9.43 -6.78
CA ARG A 68 9.15 9.77 -5.49
C ARG A 68 7.70 10.23 -5.58
N ILE A 69 7.27 10.70 -6.74
CA ILE A 69 5.95 11.32 -6.94
C ILE A 69 5.32 10.72 -8.18
N ARG A 70 4.32 9.89 -8.00
CA ARG A 70 3.62 9.21 -9.11
C ARG A 70 2.12 9.38 -9.00
N ILE A 71 1.44 9.35 -10.13
CA ILE A 71 -0.02 9.24 -10.24
C ILE A 71 -0.34 8.08 -11.17
N ASN A 72 -1.09 7.08 -10.68
CA ASN A 72 -1.40 5.86 -11.41
C ASN A 72 -0.16 5.23 -12.09
N GLY A 73 0.96 5.18 -11.37
CA GLY A 73 2.23 4.63 -11.84
C GLY A 73 3.11 5.60 -12.63
N GLU A 74 2.54 6.63 -13.23
CA GLU A 74 3.28 7.62 -14.02
C GLU A 74 4.02 8.61 -13.12
N MET A 75 5.30 8.82 -13.38
CA MET A 75 6.12 9.79 -12.67
C MET A 75 5.66 11.22 -12.95
N ILE A 76 5.81 12.11 -11.96
CA ILE A 76 5.62 13.55 -12.14
C ILE A 76 6.42 14.05 -13.36
N PRO A 77 5.84 14.87 -14.25
CA PRO A 77 6.55 15.41 -15.41
C PRO A 77 7.74 16.27 -14.99
N GLU A 78 8.84 16.17 -15.73
CA GLU A 78 10.03 16.99 -15.49
C GLU A 78 9.72 18.50 -15.58
N GLU A 79 8.91 18.88 -16.53
CA GLU A 79 8.47 20.28 -16.69
C GLU A 79 7.72 20.78 -15.44
N TYR A 80 6.85 19.95 -14.83
CA TYR A 80 6.18 20.32 -13.59
C TYR A 80 7.19 20.56 -12.45
N VAL A 81 8.18 19.70 -12.33
CA VAL A 81 9.24 19.84 -11.30
C VAL A 81 10.01 21.16 -11.48
N VAL A 82 10.40 21.48 -12.71
CA VAL A 82 11.12 22.70 -13.04
C VAL A 82 10.25 23.93 -12.75
N ASN A 83 9.02 23.96 -13.28
CA ASN A 83 8.11 25.09 -13.11
C ASN A 83 7.79 25.33 -11.63
N PHE A 84 7.51 24.27 -10.84
CA PHE A 84 7.26 24.40 -9.41
C PHE A 84 8.40 25.08 -8.66
N VAL A 85 9.64 24.75 -9.00
CA VAL A 85 10.81 25.37 -8.35
C VAL A 85 11.02 26.82 -8.82
N GLU A 86 10.93 27.07 -10.13
CA GLU A 86 11.18 28.39 -10.70
C GLU A 86 10.11 29.41 -10.32
N GLU A 87 8.84 29.07 -10.40
CA GLU A 87 7.72 29.96 -10.07
C GLU A 87 7.71 30.38 -8.60
N HIS A 88 8.17 29.50 -7.70
CA HIS A 88 8.16 29.77 -6.26
C HIS A 88 9.56 30.00 -5.66
N ARG A 89 10.59 30.18 -6.49
CA ARG A 89 11.98 30.37 -6.08
C ARG A 89 12.11 31.50 -5.04
N SER A 90 11.47 32.63 -5.28
CA SER A 90 11.54 33.81 -4.39
C SER A 90 10.98 33.53 -2.98
N PHE A 91 10.05 32.57 -2.85
CA PHE A 91 9.54 32.13 -1.57
C PHE A 91 10.46 31.08 -0.92
N PHE A 92 11.04 30.18 -1.70
CA PHE A 92 11.91 29.13 -1.17
C PHE A 92 13.27 29.64 -0.70
N GLU A 93 13.86 30.59 -1.41
CA GLU A 93 15.20 31.09 -1.09
C GLU A 93 15.34 31.61 0.34
N PRO A 94 14.49 32.51 0.86
CA PRO A 94 14.63 33.01 2.25
C PRO A 94 14.20 31.94 3.27
N LEU A 95 13.35 30.95 2.89
CA LEU A 95 12.87 29.93 3.79
C LEU A 95 13.89 28.79 3.98
N HIS A 96 14.78 28.59 2.99
CA HIS A 96 15.79 27.53 2.98
C HIS A 96 15.23 26.13 3.32
N PRO A 97 14.16 25.64 2.65
CA PRO A 97 13.60 24.32 2.93
C PRO A 97 14.65 23.23 2.70
N SER A 98 14.54 22.15 3.49
CA SER A 98 15.30 20.94 3.20
C SER A 98 14.79 20.29 1.91
N PHE A 99 15.60 19.41 1.33
CA PHE A 99 15.19 18.65 0.13
C PHE A 99 13.87 17.91 0.34
N PHE A 100 13.69 17.27 1.50
CA PHE A 100 12.48 16.47 1.77
C PHE A 100 11.25 17.36 2.03
N GLU A 101 11.40 18.51 2.72
CA GLU A 101 10.32 19.48 2.88
C GLU A 101 9.80 19.98 1.53
N LEU A 102 10.72 20.36 0.63
CA LEU A 102 10.36 20.85 -0.69
C LEU A 102 9.72 19.75 -1.54
N THR A 103 10.25 18.53 -1.49
CA THR A 103 9.71 17.38 -2.23
C THR A 103 8.30 17.02 -1.75
N THR A 104 8.04 17.05 -0.43
CA THR A 104 6.72 16.78 0.15
C THR A 104 5.71 17.85 -0.27
N ALA A 105 6.07 19.13 -0.22
CA ALA A 105 5.21 20.23 -0.68
C ALA A 105 4.86 20.11 -2.17
N MET A 106 5.86 19.80 -3.01
CA MET A 106 5.67 19.53 -4.44
C MET A 106 4.71 18.38 -4.69
N ALA A 107 4.87 17.25 -3.97
CA ALA A 107 3.99 16.11 -4.10
C ALA A 107 2.54 16.46 -3.77
N PHE A 108 2.29 17.11 -2.64
CA PHE A 108 0.95 17.47 -2.24
C PHE A 108 0.30 18.47 -3.20
N ARG A 109 1.06 19.46 -3.67
CA ARG A 109 0.58 20.41 -4.67
C ARG A 109 0.25 19.72 -5.98
N TYR A 110 1.13 18.85 -6.48
CA TYR A 110 0.90 18.09 -7.71
C TYR A 110 -0.34 17.18 -7.62
N PHE A 111 -0.52 16.48 -6.49
CA PHE A 111 -1.70 15.63 -6.29
C PHE A 111 -3.00 16.44 -6.28
N ALA A 112 -3.00 17.63 -5.66
CA ALA A 112 -4.15 18.53 -5.67
C ALA A 112 -4.45 19.06 -7.07
N ASP A 113 -3.43 19.54 -7.80
CA ASP A 113 -3.59 20.04 -9.17
C ASP A 113 -4.13 18.96 -10.12
N GLN A 114 -3.70 17.73 -9.92
CA GLN A 114 -4.12 16.56 -10.71
C GLN A 114 -5.40 15.92 -10.19
N LYS A 115 -6.01 16.45 -9.12
CA LYS A 115 -7.29 15.99 -8.55
C LYS A 115 -7.27 14.48 -8.28
N VAL A 116 -6.25 13.99 -7.57
CA VAL A 116 -6.24 12.59 -7.17
C VAL A 116 -7.38 12.31 -6.17
N ASP A 117 -7.96 11.12 -6.22
CA ASP A 117 -9.00 10.70 -5.26
C ASP A 117 -8.40 10.39 -3.89
N VAL A 118 -7.25 9.71 -3.92
CA VAL A 118 -6.54 9.27 -2.74
C VAL A 118 -5.04 9.25 -2.99
N ALA A 119 -4.23 9.63 -2.00
CA ALA A 119 -2.79 9.52 -2.04
C ALA A 119 -2.26 8.57 -0.96
N VAL A 120 -1.39 7.65 -1.35
CA VAL A 120 -0.63 6.80 -0.43
C VAL A 120 0.68 7.49 -0.16
N ILE A 121 0.90 7.87 1.10
CA ILE A 121 1.99 8.73 1.54
C ILE A 121 2.94 7.94 2.44
N GLU A 122 4.15 7.69 1.98
CA GLU A 122 5.21 7.09 2.76
C GLU A 122 5.94 8.14 3.61
N VAL A 123 6.11 7.86 4.89
CA VAL A 123 6.94 8.64 5.82
C VAL A 123 8.41 8.54 5.41
N GLY A 124 9.10 9.66 5.31
CA GLY A 124 10.52 9.68 5.01
C GLY A 124 11.36 9.12 6.15
N MET A 125 11.21 9.69 7.35
CA MET A 125 11.96 9.25 8.53
C MET A 125 11.16 9.47 9.83
N GLY A 126 11.15 8.46 10.70
CA GLY A 126 10.45 8.56 11.98
C GLY A 126 8.94 8.53 11.82
N GLY A 127 8.30 9.66 12.00
CA GLY A 127 6.86 9.87 11.83
C GLY A 127 6.38 11.16 12.48
N ARG A 128 6.56 11.34 13.77
CA ARG A 128 6.05 12.48 14.54
C ARG A 128 6.46 13.84 13.99
N LEU A 129 7.70 14.00 13.57
CA LEU A 129 8.28 15.22 13.02
C LEU A 129 8.62 15.09 11.53
N ASP A 130 8.04 14.09 10.85
CA ASP A 130 8.19 13.95 9.41
C ASP A 130 7.34 14.98 8.66
N CYS A 131 7.86 15.53 7.58
CA CYS A 131 7.17 16.56 6.77
C CYS A 131 5.80 16.09 6.26
N THR A 132 5.63 14.76 6.07
CA THR A 132 4.34 14.18 5.65
C THR A 132 3.28 14.22 6.76
N ASN A 133 3.68 14.40 8.03
CA ASN A 133 2.78 14.26 9.17
C ASN A 133 1.83 15.45 9.41
N ILE A 134 1.71 16.37 8.47
CA ILE A 134 0.70 17.44 8.47
C ILE A 134 -0.68 16.94 8.00
N ILE A 135 -0.73 15.77 7.36
CA ILE A 135 -1.99 15.18 6.86
C ILE A 135 -2.86 14.61 7.98
N HIS A 136 -4.17 14.50 7.71
CA HIS A 136 -5.13 13.75 8.51
C HIS A 136 -5.67 12.59 7.67
N PRO A 137 -5.05 11.40 7.73
CA PRO A 137 -5.36 10.31 6.81
C PRO A 137 -6.63 9.54 7.18
N ASP A 138 -7.20 8.82 6.21
CA ASP A 138 -8.30 7.88 6.46
C ASP A 138 -7.79 6.60 7.17
N LEU A 139 -6.51 6.24 6.95
CA LEU A 139 -5.86 5.08 7.56
C LEU A 139 -4.38 5.37 7.82
N CYS A 140 -3.90 5.01 9.01
CA CYS A 140 -2.48 4.92 9.33
C CYS A 140 -2.00 3.46 9.26
N VAL A 141 -0.81 3.24 8.72
CA VAL A 141 -0.17 1.91 8.68
C VAL A 141 1.25 2.02 9.24
N ILE A 142 1.61 1.14 10.17
CA ILE A 142 2.98 1.06 10.69
C ILE A 142 3.48 -0.38 10.45
N THR A 143 4.42 -0.57 9.53
CA THR A 143 4.81 -1.89 9.03
C THR A 143 5.56 -2.72 10.08
N ASN A 144 6.66 -2.21 10.59
CA ASN A 144 7.46 -2.83 11.65
C ASN A 144 8.38 -1.83 12.34
N ILE A 145 9.03 -2.27 13.41
CA ILE A 145 10.04 -1.50 14.14
C ILE A 145 11.35 -2.27 14.16
N GLY A 146 12.40 -1.62 13.72
CA GLY A 146 13.79 -2.06 13.78
C GLY A 146 14.70 -0.92 14.19
N LEU A 147 15.94 -1.22 14.53
CA LEU A 147 16.97 -0.22 14.79
C LEU A 147 17.41 0.38 13.46
N ASP A 148 17.07 1.64 13.25
CA ASP A 148 17.41 2.42 12.06
C ASP A 148 17.42 3.90 12.42
N HIS A 149 18.27 4.68 11.74
CA HIS A 149 18.42 6.11 12.01
C HIS A 149 18.56 6.46 13.51
N THR A 150 19.27 5.63 14.26
CA THR A 150 19.35 5.70 15.73
C THR A 150 19.87 7.04 16.25
N GLN A 151 20.69 7.74 15.48
CA GLN A 151 21.17 9.09 15.76
C GLN A 151 20.06 10.15 15.81
N TYR A 152 18.91 9.90 15.19
CA TYR A 152 17.77 10.85 15.14
C TYR A 152 16.54 10.32 15.90
N LEU A 153 16.29 9.03 15.84
CA LEU A 153 15.06 8.42 16.37
C LEU A 153 15.26 7.80 17.76
N GLY A 154 16.53 7.73 18.22
CA GLY A 154 16.91 7.11 19.49
C GLY A 154 17.41 5.67 19.33
N ASP A 155 18.05 5.19 20.37
CA ASP A 155 18.86 3.98 20.42
C ASP A 155 18.09 2.72 20.88
N THR A 156 16.78 2.83 21.06
CA THR A 156 15.93 1.69 21.48
C THR A 156 14.69 1.55 20.58
N LEU A 157 14.22 0.32 20.42
CA LEU A 157 13.00 0.03 19.66
C LEU A 157 11.79 0.80 20.18
N THR A 158 11.71 1.05 21.50
CA THR A 158 10.62 1.82 22.10
C THR A 158 10.68 3.31 21.78
N LYS A 159 11.87 3.91 21.69
CA LYS A 159 12.05 5.29 21.25
C LYS A 159 11.64 5.43 19.78
N ILE A 160 12.14 4.55 18.92
CA ILE A 160 11.78 4.52 17.50
C ILE A 160 10.26 4.30 17.31
N ALA A 161 9.67 3.40 18.10
CA ALA A 161 8.23 3.17 18.07
C ALA A 161 7.41 4.42 18.44
N LYS A 162 7.87 5.21 19.43
CA LYS A 162 7.23 6.47 19.82
C LYS A 162 7.25 7.50 18.69
N GLU A 163 8.38 7.63 17.98
CA GLU A 163 8.47 8.53 16.82
C GLU A 163 7.51 8.09 15.69
N LYS A 164 7.48 6.78 15.37
CA LYS A 164 6.56 6.26 14.33
C LYS A 164 5.10 6.33 14.76
N ALA A 165 4.79 6.10 16.04
CA ALA A 165 3.45 6.26 16.59
C ALA A 165 2.90 7.71 16.48
N GLY A 166 3.77 8.68 16.22
CA GLY A 166 3.39 10.07 15.99
C GLY A 166 2.51 10.30 14.77
N ILE A 167 2.39 9.34 13.85
CA ILE A 167 1.44 9.42 12.71
C ILE A 167 0.01 9.07 13.11
N ILE A 168 -0.22 8.45 14.26
CA ILE A 168 -1.56 8.06 14.74
C ILE A 168 -2.33 9.32 15.10
N LYS A 169 -3.46 9.55 14.45
CA LYS A 169 -4.31 10.73 14.59
C LYS A 169 -5.58 10.41 15.38
N GLU A 170 -6.21 11.46 15.86
CA GLU A 170 -7.48 11.36 16.62
C GLU A 170 -8.56 10.66 15.78
N GLY A 171 -9.13 9.57 16.32
CA GLY A 171 -10.20 8.80 15.68
C GLY A 171 -9.83 8.02 14.43
N VAL A 172 -8.60 8.14 13.91
CA VAL A 172 -8.17 7.49 12.66
C VAL A 172 -7.73 6.06 12.93
N PRO A 173 -8.27 5.06 12.21
CA PRO A 173 -7.83 3.67 12.31
C PRO A 173 -6.33 3.52 12.03
N VAL A 174 -5.69 2.61 12.77
CA VAL A 174 -4.28 2.28 12.56
C VAL A 174 -4.07 0.77 12.48
N VAL A 175 -3.38 0.34 11.42
CA VAL A 175 -2.92 -1.04 11.24
C VAL A 175 -1.45 -1.13 11.60
N ILE A 176 -1.13 -2.03 12.51
CA ILE A 176 0.24 -2.33 12.93
C ILE A 176 0.64 -3.69 12.38
N GLY A 177 1.73 -3.74 11.63
CA GLY A 177 2.26 -4.98 11.09
C GLY A 177 2.87 -5.85 12.19
N ARG A 178 4.18 -5.79 12.35
CA ARG A 178 4.88 -6.58 13.38
C ARG A 178 5.22 -5.74 14.60
N ALA A 179 4.60 -6.03 15.74
CA ALA A 179 4.95 -5.43 17.03
C ALA A 179 4.75 -6.41 18.17
N GLN A 180 5.70 -6.46 19.11
CA GLN A 180 5.67 -7.34 20.28
C GLN A 180 6.12 -6.61 21.54
N GLY A 181 5.78 -7.13 22.71
CA GLY A 181 6.28 -6.69 24.01
C GLY A 181 6.11 -5.18 24.26
N ALA A 182 7.21 -4.49 24.55
CA ALA A 182 7.23 -3.07 24.85
C ALA A 182 6.80 -2.19 23.64
N VAL A 183 7.18 -2.59 22.42
CA VAL A 183 6.80 -1.89 21.18
C VAL A 183 5.29 -1.93 20.99
N LYS A 184 4.66 -3.09 21.16
CA LYS A 184 3.19 -3.22 21.09
C LYS A 184 2.49 -2.31 22.08
N ARG A 185 3.00 -2.25 23.32
CA ARG A 185 2.44 -1.34 24.35
C ARG A 185 2.50 0.12 23.94
N VAL A 186 3.59 0.58 23.29
CA VAL A 186 3.70 1.96 22.79
C VAL A 186 2.55 2.28 21.83
N PHE A 187 2.28 1.41 20.85
CA PHE A 187 1.22 1.64 19.88
C PHE A 187 -0.17 1.56 20.50
N THR A 188 -0.41 0.57 21.38
CA THR A 188 -1.70 0.45 22.10
C THR A 188 -2.00 1.69 22.93
N MET A 189 -1.00 2.20 23.67
CA MET A 189 -1.17 3.41 24.49
C MET A 189 -1.41 4.64 23.62
N LYS A 190 -0.67 4.80 22.50
CA LYS A 190 -0.85 5.93 21.60
C LYS A 190 -2.21 5.90 20.90
N ALA A 191 -2.65 4.73 20.46
CA ALA A 191 -3.97 4.56 19.85
C ALA A 191 -5.08 4.90 20.87
N LYS A 192 -4.95 4.44 22.13
CA LYS A 192 -5.88 4.80 23.20
C LYS A 192 -5.90 6.32 23.48
N GLU A 193 -4.72 6.97 23.54
CA GLU A 193 -4.59 8.43 23.70
C GLU A 193 -5.34 9.18 22.60
N LYS A 194 -5.33 8.62 21.38
CA LYS A 194 -5.92 9.21 20.17
C LYS A 194 -7.32 8.68 19.82
N ASN A 195 -7.96 7.93 20.71
CA ASN A 195 -9.23 7.25 20.40
C ASN A 195 -9.22 6.53 19.02
N ALA A 196 -8.05 6.10 18.59
CA ALA A 196 -7.83 5.48 17.29
C ALA A 196 -8.12 3.99 17.36
N PRO A 197 -9.00 3.44 16.49
CA PRO A 197 -9.14 2.00 16.34
C PRO A 197 -7.80 1.39 15.93
N ILE A 198 -7.31 0.39 16.67
CA ILE A 198 -6.03 -0.27 16.39
C ILE A 198 -6.23 -1.73 16.04
N GLU A 199 -5.61 -2.16 14.96
CA GLU A 199 -5.57 -3.55 14.53
C GLU A 199 -4.13 -4.01 14.33
N TYR A 200 -3.84 -5.24 14.77
CA TYR A 200 -2.54 -5.88 14.54
C TYR A 200 -2.67 -6.89 13.41
N ALA A 201 -1.80 -6.79 12.41
CA ALA A 201 -1.94 -7.57 11.18
C ALA A 201 -1.93 -9.09 11.40
N ARG A 202 -1.19 -9.56 12.42
CA ARG A 202 -1.14 -10.99 12.78
C ARG A 202 -2.22 -11.44 13.79
N GLU A 203 -2.93 -10.54 14.39
CA GLU A 203 -4.06 -10.90 15.24
C GLU A 203 -5.25 -11.26 14.33
N ASN A 204 -5.82 -12.44 14.56
CA ASN A 204 -6.86 -13.04 13.71
C ASN A 204 -6.38 -13.37 12.28
N ALA A 205 -5.07 -13.47 12.06
CA ALA A 205 -4.48 -13.87 10.77
C ALA A 205 -4.79 -15.34 10.38
N ARG A 206 -5.54 -16.09 11.20
CA ARG A 206 -6.01 -17.47 10.91
C ARG A 206 -6.85 -17.57 9.63
N TYR A 207 -7.33 -16.43 9.13
CA TYR A 207 -8.09 -16.35 7.88
C TYR A 207 -7.21 -16.24 6.63
N TRP A 208 -5.90 -16.06 6.77
CA TRP A 208 -4.98 -15.94 5.66
C TRP A 208 -3.90 -17.02 5.76
N ASP A 209 -3.99 -18.02 4.91
CA ASP A 209 -2.92 -18.97 4.70
C ASP A 209 -2.04 -18.50 3.54
N MET A 210 -0.74 -18.45 3.75
CA MET A 210 0.21 -17.90 2.79
C MET A 210 1.41 -18.81 2.64
N GLU A 211 1.80 -19.07 1.40
CA GLU A 211 3.00 -19.85 1.07
C GLU A 211 3.84 -19.15 -0.02
N ILE A 212 5.16 -19.33 0.04
CA ILE A 212 6.04 -18.98 -1.07
C ILE A 212 6.03 -20.15 -2.04
N VAL A 213 5.58 -19.91 -3.26
CA VAL A 213 5.50 -20.91 -4.33
C VAL A 213 6.65 -20.67 -5.32
N PRO A 214 7.59 -21.61 -5.45
CA PRO A 214 8.64 -21.52 -6.46
C PRO A 214 8.08 -21.45 -7.87
N TYR A 215 8.78 -20.76 -8.77
CA TYR A 215 8.37 -20.64 -10.17
C TYR A 215 8.10 -21.98 -10.86
N SER A 216 8.93 -23.00 -10.58
CA SER A 216 8.73 -24.36 -11.12
C SER A 216 7.38 -24.95 -10.70
N LYS A 217 7.00 -24.76 -9.45
CA LYS A 217 5.70 -25.25 -8.93
C LYS A 217 4.52 -24.46 -9.48
N LEU A 218 4.68 -23.17 -9.77
CA LEU A 218 3.65 -22.36 -10.44
C LEU A 218 3.35 -22.91 -11.84
N GLN A 219 4.38 -23.39 -12.57
CA GLN A 219 4.22 -24.03 -13.86
C GLN A 219 3.42 -25.34 -13.80
N GLU A 220 3.48 -26.04 -12.67
CA GLU A 220 2.66 -27.26 -12.42
C GLU A 220 1.22 -26.91 -12.03
N ILE A 221 1.03 -25.87 -11.23
CA ILE A 221 -0.28 -25.43 -10.76
C ILE A 221 -1.16 -24.95 -11.90
N ARG A 222 -0.59 -24.25 -12.87
CA ARG A 222 -1.31 -23.63 -13.99
C ARG A 222 -2.17 -24.65 -14.77
N PRO A 223 -1.61 -25.75 -15.31
CA PRO A 223 -2.41 -26.76 -16.01
C PRO A 223 -3.39 -27.50 -15.10
N MET A 224 -3.09 -27.66 -13.82
CA MET A 224 -4.03 -28.26 -12.87
C MET A 224 -5.28 -27.40 -12.70
N MET A 225 -5.12 -26.08 -12.64
CA MET A 225 -6.25 -25.14 -12.57
C MET A 225 -7.09 -25.17 -13.85
N ASP A 226 -6.46 -25.22 -15.03
CA ASP A 226 -7.17 -25.38 -16.31
C ASP A 226 -8.02 -26.63 -16.34
N ASN A 227 -7.43 -27.77 -15.98
CA ASN A 227 -8.13 -29.05 -15.96
C ASN A 227 -9.32 -29.01 -14.98
N THR A 228 -9.15 -28.35 -13.84
CA THR A 228 -10.24 -28.19 -12.85
C THR A 228 -11.39 -27.37 -13.44
N ILE A 229 -11.09 -26.27 -14.11
CA ILE A 229 -12.11 -25.42 -14.76
C ILE A 229 -12.81 -26.19 -15.87
N GLN A 230 -12.07 -26.90 -16.70
CA GLN A 230 -12.63 -27.69 -17.79
C GLN A 230 -13.55 -28.78 -17.24
N SER A 231 -13.12 -29.52 -16.22
CA SER A 231 -13.95 -30.54 -15.57
C SER A 231 -15.23 -29.95 -14.98
N MET A 232 -15.18 -28.76 -14.43
CA MET A 232 -16.36 -28.06 -13.93
C MET A 232 -17.32 -27.66 -15.06
N HIS A 233 -16.82 -27.21 -16.21
CA HIS A 233 -17.66 -26.94 -17.37
C HIS A 233 -18.33 -28.19 -17.91
N GLU A 234 -17.60 -29.31 -18.04
CA GLU A 234 -18.11 -30.58 -18.46
C GLU A 234 -19.22 -31.10 -17.51
N MET A 235 -19.02 -30.90 -16.19
CA MET A 235 -20.07 -31.26 -15.20
C MET A 235 -21.32 -30.39 -15.38
N ILE A 236 -21.18 -29.10 -15.64
CA ILE A 236 -22.32 -28.19 -15.86
C ILE A 236 -23.08 -28.59 -17.13
N GLU A 237 -22.36 -28.90 -18.21
CA GLU A 237 -22.99 -29.38 -19.45
C GLU A 237 -23.79 -30.67 -19.22
N ALA A 238 -23.22 -31.63 -18.47
CA ALA A 238 -23.91 -32.85 -18.11
C ALA A 238 -25.14 -32.63 -17.18
N MET A 239 -25.07 -31.58 -16.32
CA MET A 239 -26.21 -31.18 -15.47
C MET A 239 -27.31 -30.48 -16.27
N ASP A 240 -26.96 -29.69 -17.28
CA ASP A 240 -27.90 -28.99 -18.16
C ASP A 240 -28.85 -29.98 -18.88
N GLU A 241 -28.35 -31.19 -19.20
CA GLU A 241 -29.16 -32.28 -19.78
C GLU A 241 -30.19 -32.85 -18.80
N GLN A 242 -30.01 -32.68 -17.48
CA GLN A 242 -30.83 -33.26 -16.44
C GLN A 242 -31.67 -32.23 -15.67
N SER A 243 -31.11 -31.04 -15.40
CA SER A 243 -31.73 -29.96 -14.63
C SER A 243 -31.08 -28.63 -14.95
N GLU A 244 -31.72 -27.81 -15.74
CA GLU A 244 -31.28 -26.45 -16.11
C GLU A 244 -31.13 -25.54 -14.88
N GLU A 245 -31.94 -25.74 -13.84
CA GLU A 245 -31.89 -24.95 -12.61
C GLU A 245 -30.59 -25.22 -11.82
N GLU A 246 -30.21 -26.49 -11.66
CA GLU A 246 -28.97 -26.89 -10.97
C GLU A 246 -27.73 -26.45 -11.76
N ALA A 247 -27.76 -26.59 -13.09
CA ALA A 247 -26.69 -26.09 -13.96
C ALA A 247 -26.52 -24.57 -13.85
N ASN A 248 -27.59 -23.80 -13.78
CA ASN A 248 -27.55 -22.36 -13.61
C ASN A 248 -27.00 -21.95 -12.23
N GLN A 249 -27.36 -22.68 -11.17
CA GLN A 249 -26.78 -22.44 -9.84
C GLN A 249 -25.27 -22.70 -9.84
N MET A 250 -24.82 -23.77 -10.50
CA MET A 250 -23.40 -24.10 -10.61
C MET A 250 -22.65 -23.09 -11.47
N ARG A 251 -23.22 -22.58 -12.57
CA ARG A 251 -22.65 -21.49 -13.38
C ARG A 251 -22.46 -20.22 -12.56
N GLN A 252 -23.46 -19.87 -11.74
CA GLN A 252 -23.35 -18.72 -10.84
C GLN A 252 -22.26 -18.93 -9.79
N ALA A 253 -22.16 -20.12 -9.22
CA ALA A 253 -21.09 -20.46 -8.28
C ALA A 253 -19.70 -20.35 -8.93
N LEU A 254 -19.55 -20.83 -10.16
CA LEU A 254 -18.30 -20.72 -10.94
C LEU A 254 -17.91 -19.26 -11.21
N LEU A 255 -18.89 -18.43 -11.56
CA LEU A 255 -18.67 -16.98 -11.74
C LEU A 255 -18.27 -16.30 -10.43
N MET A 256 -18.86 -16.72 -9.30
CA MET A 256 -18.48 -16.19 -7.98
C MET A 256 -17.07 -16.62 -7.54
N LEU A 257 -16.60 -17.79 -7.99
CA LEU A 257 -15.25 -18.29 -7.68
C LEU A 257 -14.15 -17.57 -8.47
N ASP A 258 -14.50 -16.85 -9.51
CA ASP A 258 -13.60 -15.99 -10.31
C ASP A 258 -12.32 -16.72 -10.77
N LEU A 259 -12.49 -17.97 -11.21
CA LEU A 259 -11.39 -18.86 -11.60
C LEU A 259 -10.62 -18.37 -12.82
N SER A 260 -11.33 -17.77 -13.78
CA SER A 260 -10.72 -17.23 -15.00
C SER A 260 -9.77 -16.07 -14.68
N ASP A 261 -10.13 -15.22 -13.72
CA ASP A 261 -9.26 -14.13 -13.28
C ASP A 261 -8.08 -14.65 -12.45
N SER A 262 -8.26 -15.72 -11.67
CA SER A 262 -7.16 -16.40 -10.97
C SER A 262 -6.14 -16.98 -11.95
N LEU A 263 -6.60 -17.62 -13.04
CA LEU A 263 -5.73 -18.11 -14.11
C LEU A 263 -4.99 -16.99 -14.81
N ARG A 264 -5.70 -15.93 -15.19
CA ARG A 264 -5.09 -14.76 -15.85
C ARG A 264 -4.01 -14.13 -14.99
N THR A 265 -4.22 -13.99 -13.69
CA THR A 265 -3.20 -13.44 -12.77
C THR A 265 -2.04 -14.40 -12.59
N LEU A 266 -2.27 -15.70 -12.58
CA LEU A 266 -1.20 -16.71 -12.55
C LEU A 266 -0.35 -16.66 -13.82
N ASP A 267 -0.96 -16.53 -15.00
CA ASP A 267 -0.25 -16.38 -16.28
C ASP A 267 0.65 -15.12 -16.27
N GLN A 268 0.14 -13.98 -15.77
CA GLN A 268 0.92 -12.75 -15.61
C GLN A 268 2.15 -12.92 -14.71
N ILE A 269 2.05 -13.74 -13.66
CA ILE A 269 3.17 -14.04 -12.76
C ILE A 269 4.15 -15.01 -13.43
N LEU A 270 3.64 -16.01 -14.14
CA LEU A 270 4.47 -16.96 -14.90
C LEU A 270 5.32 -16.26 -15.97
N ASP A 271 4.76 -15.27 -16.65
CA ASP A 271 5.49 -14.46 -17.64
C ASP A 271 6.70 -13.74 -17.04
N LYS A 272 6.63 -13.39 -15.75
CA LYS A 272 7.72 -12.73 -15.02
C LYS A 272 8.84 -13.68 -14.58
N ARG A 273 8.64 -14.99 -14.67
CA ARG A 273 9.59 -16.05 -14.29
C ARG A 273 10.15 -15.91 -12.87
N LYS A 274 9.31 -15.55 -11.93
CA LYS A 274 9.68 -15.35 -10.52
C LYS A 274 8.84 -16.25 -9.60
N ASP A 275 9.38 -16.51 -8.41
CA ASP A 275 8.60 -17.06 -7.32
C ASP A 275 7.47 -16.10 -6.93
N ALA A 276 6.39 -16.63 -6.37
CA ALA A 276 5.26 -15.82 -5.93
C ALA A 276 4.87 -16.16 -4.49
N ILE A 277 4.19 -15.25 -3.82
CA ILE A 277 3.44 -15.59 -2.61
C ILE A 277 2.01 -15.91 -3.04
N LYS A 278 1.55 -17.11 -2.71
CA LYS A 278 0.18 -17.56 -2.85
C LYS A 278 -0.55 -17.35 -1.53
N ILE A 279 -1.72 -16.76 -1.59
CA ILE A 279 -2.50 -16.34 -0.43
C ILE A 279 -3.87 -17.01 -0.53
N HIS A 280 -4.26 -17.74 0.51
CA HIS A 280 -5.55 -18.42 0.60
C HIS A 280 -6.41 -17.87 1.72
N ASN A 281 -7.72 -17.82 1.49
CA ASN A 281 -8.75 -17.72 2.51
C ASN A 281 -10.11 -18.14 1.94
N GLU A 282 -11.16 -18.03 2.74
CA GLU A 282 -12.53 -18.38 2.31
C GLU A 282 -13.03 -17.52 1.14
N MET A 283 -12.59 -16.25 1.04
CA MET A 283 -12.94 -15.35 -0.05
C MET A 283 -12.17 -15.66 -1.35
N PHE A 284 -10.99 -16.28 -1.23
CA PHE A 284 -10.10 -16.60 -2.34
C PHE A 284 -9.68 -18.07 -2.31
N PRO A 285 -10.61 -19.03 -2.53
CA PRO A 285 -10.37 -20.47 -2.38
C PRO A 285 -9.31 -21.01 -3.35
N PHE A 286 -9.14 -20.39 -4.52
CA PHE A 286 -8.10 -20.75 -5.51
C PHE A 286 -6.80 -19.95 -5.31
N GLY A 287 -6.79 -19.06 -4.34
CA GLY A 287 -5.64 -18.24 -3.98
C GLY A 287 -5.56 -16.92 -4.72
N LEU A 288 -4.90 -15.97 -4.08
CA LEU A 288 -4.34 -14.77 -4.67
C LEU A 288 -2.86 -15.00 -4.89
N PHE A 289 -2.31 -14.42 -5.94
CA PHE A 289 -0.87 -14.46 -6.21
C PHE A 289 -0.31 -13.05 -6.22
N THR A 290 0.89 -12.86 -5.67
CA THR A 290 1.62 -11.61 -5.79
C THR A 290 3.02 -11.84 -6.33
N GLU A 291 3.46 -10.97 -7.21
CA GLU A 291 4.83 -10.96 -7.74
C GLU A 291 5.90 -10.53 -6.74
N LEU A 292 5.50 -9.96 -5.60
CA LEU A 292 6.40 -9.60 -4.52
C LEU A 292 6.78 -10.86 -3.74
N SER A 293 7.90 -11.45 -4.08
CA SER A 293 8.44 -12.66 -3.46
C SER A 293 9.58 -12.35 -2.48
N GLY A 294 9.88 -13.32 -1.63
CA GLY A 294 10.93 -13.21 -0.61
C GLY A 294 10.39 -13.17 0.82
N ALA A 295 11.19 -13.67 1.76
CA ALA A 295 10.75 -13.88 3.15
C ALA A 295 10.27 -12.59 3.85
N TYR A 296 10.87 -11.44 3.54
CA TYR A 296 10.46 -10.15 4.12
C TYR A 296 9.12 -9.64 3.55
N GLN A 297 8.80 -10.00 2.32
CA GLN A 297 7.50 -9.63 1.69
C GLN A 297 6.34 -10.41 2.32
N PHE A 298 6.60 -11.61 2.79
CA PHE A 298 5.62 -12.40 3.52
C PHE A 298 5.07 -11.66 4.75
N GLU A 299 5.96 -11.02 5.52
CA GLU A 299 5.55 -10.18 6.67
C GLU A 299 4.79 -8.92 6.23
N ASN A 300 5.22 -8.29 5.14
CA ASN A 300 4.56 -7.11 4.61
C ASN A 300 3.13 -7.45 4.14
N MET A 301 2.93 -8.65 3.58
CA MET A 301 1.65 -9.05 3.02
C MET A 301 0.54 -9.12 4.08
N PHE A 302 0.82 -9.62 5.31
CA PHE A 302 -0.16 -9.55 6.40
C PHE A 302 -0.60 -8.11 6.69
N THR A 303 0.35 -7.19 6.68
CA THR A 303 0.07 -5.76 6.92
C THR A 303 -0.76 -5.16 5.78
N ILE A 304 -0.41 -5.47 4.54
CA ILE A 304 -1.10 -5.00 3.32
C ILE A 304 -2.55 -5.50 3.30
N LEU A 305 -2.75 -6.80 3.47
CA LEU A 305 -4.09 -7.39 3.44
C LEU A 305 -4.98 -6.86 4.57
N LYS A 306 -4.41 -6.65 5.75
CA LYS A 306 -5.14 -6.03 6.87
C LYS A 306 -5.50 -4.58 6.56
N ALA A 307 -4.58 -3.80 5.97
CA ALA A 307 -4.83 -2.42 5.57
C ALA A 307 -5.92 -2.33 4.50
N LEU A 308 -5.85 -3.16 3.45
CA LEU A 308 -6.87 -3.22 2.40
C LEU A 308 -8.25 -3.63 2.94
N ALA A 309 -8.31 -4.63 3.83
CA ALA A 309 -9.55 -5.01 4.50
C ALA A 309 -10.11 -3.87 5.37
N THR A 310 -9.24 -3.08 6.01
CA THR A 310 -9.68 -1.91 6.77
C THR A 310 -10.20 -0.82 5.84
N LEU A 311 -9.54 -0.55 4.71
CA LEU A 311 -10.02 0.40 3.70
C LEU A 311 -11.40 0.01 3.15
N THR A 312 -11.64 -1.28 2.90
CA THR A 312 -12.96 -1.77 2.48
C THR A 312 -14.03 -1.45 3.55
N ARG A 313 -13.73 -1.63 4.84
CA ARG A 313 -14.64 -1.24 5.94
C ARG A 313 -14.83 0.28 6.06
N LEU A 314 -13.88 1.07 5.59
CA LEU A 314 -13.96 2.54 5.48
C LEU A 314 -14.66 3.00 4.19
N ASN A 315 -15.40 2.11 3.54
CA ASN A 315 -16.18 2.36 2.32
C ASN A 315 -15.32 2.68 1.07
N TYR A 316 -14.08 2.23 1.01
CA TYR A 316 -13.37 2.15 -0.25
C TYR A 316 -13.95 0.98 -1.07
N ASN A 317 -14.34 1.25 -2.30
CA ASN A 317 -14.96 0.24 -3.18
C ASN A 317 -13.86 -0.64 -3.79
N ILE A 318 -13.38 -1.62 -3.02
CA ILE A 318 -12.34 -2.57 -3.43
C ILE A 318 -12.99 -3.95 -3.58
N ARG A 319 -13.04 -4.48 -4.80
CA ARG A 319 -13.63 -5.79 -5.11
C ARG A 319 -12.55 -6.88 -5.11
N SER A 320 -12.96 -8.13 -5.06
CA SER A 320 -12.05 -9.30 -5.11
C SER A 320 -11.09 -9.27 -6.31
N GLN A 321 -11.59 -8.86 -7.48
CA GLN A 321 -10.79 -8.72 -8.69
C GLN A 321 -9.69 -7.65 -8.57
N ASP A 322 -9.96 -6.57 -7.84
CA ASP A 322 -9.02 -5.48 -7.66
C ASP A 322 -7.82 -5.94 -6.80
N TYR A 323 -8.08 -6.81 -5.79
CA TYR A 323 -7.02 -7.51 -5.06
C TYR A 323 -6.19 -8.38 -5.97
N ARG A 324 -6.82 -9.23 -6.82
CA ARG A 324 -6.11 -10.16 -7.71
C ARG A 324 -5.18 -9.41 -8.66
N THR A 325 -5.75 -8.48 -9.41
CA THR A 325 -5.01 -7.72 -10.42
C THR A 325 -3.94 -6.83 -9.79
N GLY A 326 -4.27 -6.14 -8.70
CA GLY A 326 -3.34 -5.25 -8.01
C GLY A 326 -2.14 -5.98 -7.41
N LEU A 327 -2.36 -7.09 -6.73
CA LEU A 327 -1.28 -7.89 -6.12
C LEU A 327 -0.37 -8.54 -7.16
N ALA A 328 -0.93 -9.01 -8.28
CA ALA A 328 -0.15 -9.66 -9.33
C ALA A 328 0.71 -8.69 -10.16
N ASN A 329 0.38 -7.38 -10.17
CA ASN A 329 0.98 -6.40 -11.08
C ASN A 329 1.51 -5.14 -10.36
N VAL A 330 1.96 -5.26 -9.13
CA VAL A 330 2.43 -4.12 -8.32
C VAL A 330 3.51 -3.32 -9.04
N CYS A 331 4.53 -3.99 -9.58
CA CYS A 331 5.66 -3.34 -10.25
C CYS A 331 5.21 -2.59 -11.52
N GLN A 332 4.36 -3.21 -12.33
CA GLN A 332 3.84 -2.60 -13.56
C GLN A 332 2.93 -1.40 -13.26
N LEU A 333 2.03 -1.55 -12.29
CA LEU A 333 1.03 -0.52 -11.96
C LEU A 333 1.62 0.69 -11.25
N THR A 334 2.72 0.53 -10.54
CA THR A 334 3.25 1.57 -9.65
C THR A 334 4.71 1.93 -9.91
N GLY A 335 5.38 1.21 -10.81
CA GLY A 335 6.79 1.40 -11.10
C GLY A 335 7.73 1.03 -9.94
N LEU A 336 7.33 0.09 -9.08
CA LEU A 336 8.23 -0.49 -8.07
C LEU A 336 9.33 -1.28 -8.79
N MET A 337 10.60 -0.97 -8.48
CA MET A 337 11.79 -1.63 -9.04
C MET A 337 12.43 -2.59 -8.04
#